data_651a19da524b5c607f02efe8332dc27f
#
_entry.id   651a19da524b5c607f02efe8332dc27f
#
_cell.length_a   1.000
_cell.length_b   1.000
_cell.length_c   1.000
_cell.angle_alpha   90.00
_cell.angle_beta   90.00
_cell.angle_gamma   90.00
#
_symmetry.space_group_name_H-M   'P 1'
#
loop_
_entity.id
_entity.type
_entity.pdbx_description
1 polymer ?
#
loop_
_entity_poly.entity_id
_entity_poly.type
_entity_poly.pdbx_seq_one_letter_code
_entity_poly.pdbx_strand_id
1 'polypeptide(L)'
;MILSAQEKPEGLFINSKAPDFKAIDQYGKEIRLKDVLKDSAVVLIFYRGQWCPYCNKQLKKLEDSLQLIKEKGARLIAITPEKPEYISKTIEKTKASYPLIYDKDMKIMKAYAVTFEVDERTVSRYKNADIDLAAANGQKEKVYLPVPAVYIISKKEGTIVYRYFNFDYKKRASVQEILDQLK
;
A
#
# COMPACT_ATOMS: atom_id res chain seq x y z
N MET A 1 34.64 10.29 -0.43
CA MET A 1 33.18 10.32 -0.58
C MET A 1 32.66 8.95 -0.23
N ILE A 2 32.02 8.81 0.93
CA ILE A 2 31.37 7.56 1.32
C ILE A 2 30.03 7.54 0.55
N LEU A 3 29.91 6.69 -0.46
CA LEU A 3 28.62 6.35 -1.05
C LEU A 3 27.80 5.73 0.07
N SER A 4 26.83 6.47 0.60
CA SER A 4 25.82 5.94 1.47
C SER A 4 25.08 4.86 0.67
N ALA A 5 25.35 3.61 0.98
CA ALA A 5 24.53 2.51 0.50
C ALA A 5 23.12 2.78 1.04
N GLN A 6 22.17 2.98 0.14
CA GLN A 6 20.79 3.23 0.50
C GLN A 6 20.30 2.01 1.27
N GLU A 7 20.04 2.17 2.57
CA GLU A 7 19.52 1.07 3.38
C GLU A 7 18.22 0.59 2.75
N LYS A 8 18.16 -0.71 2.49
CA LYS A 8 16.93 -1.33 1.96
C LYS A 8 15.84 -1.22 3.04
N PRO A 9 14.63 -0.81 2.68
CA PRO A 9 13.56 -0.75 3.65
C PRO A 9 13.26 -2.17 4.17
N GLU A 10 12.99 -2.29 5.46
CA GLU A 10 12.70 -3.57 6.09
C GLU A 10 11.21 -3.77 6.42
N GLY A 11 10.43 -2.70 6.29
CA GLY A 11 9.05 -2.66 6.76
C GLY A 11 8.96 -2.74 8.28
N LEU A 12 7.75 -2.70 8.82
CA LEU A 12 7.52 -2.86 10.25
C LEU A 12 7.38 -4.34 10.62
N PHE A 13 7.75 -4.69 11.84
CA PHE A 13 7.72 -6.07 12.33
C PHE A 13 6.42 -6.39 13.08
N ILE A 14 6.11 -7.69 13.17
CA ILE A 14 5.02 -8.20 14.02
C ILE A 14 5.28 -7.75 15.48
N ASN A 15 4.21 -7.44 16.20
CA ASN A 15 4.19 -6.86 17.54
C ASN A 15 4.59 -5.38 17.63
N SER A 16 4.98 -4.74 16.53
CA SER A 16 5.16 -3.28 16.50
C SER A 16 3.80 -2.56 16.54
N LYS A 17 3.78 -1.37 17.11
CA LYS A 17 2.64 -0.46 16.96
C LYS A 17 2.59 0.09 15.55
N ALA A 18 1.43 0.03 14.92
CA ALA A 18 1.21 0.63 13.62
C ALA A 18 1.20 2.17 13.76
N PRO A 19 2.02 2.90 12.98
CA PRO A 19 1.95 4.36 12.95
C PRO A 19 0.55 4.84 12.57
N ASP A 20 -0.02 5.76 13.37
CA ASP A 20 -1.30 6.39 13.04
C ASP A 20 -1.14 7.29 11.82
N PHE A 21 -2.17 7.38 11.02
CA PHE A 21 -2.24 8.31 9.90
C PHE A 21 -3.65 8.87 9.73
N LYS A 22 -3.70 10.03 9.08
CA LYS A 22 -4.91 10.71 8.66
C LYS A 22 -4.77 11.04 7.19
N ALA A 23 -5.71 10.61 6.37
CA ALA A 23 -5.67 10.80 4.92
C ALA A 23 -7.08 10.88 4.33
N ILE A 24 -7.15 11.29 3.06
CA ILE A 24 -8.41 11.36 2.30
C ILE A 24 -8.42 10.22 1.29
N ASP A 25 -9.52 9.51 1.22
CA ASP A 25 -9.73 8.47 0.21
C ASP A 25 -10.17 9.03 -1.15
N GLN A 26 -10.33 8.16 -2.13
CA GLN A 26 -10.77 8.52 -3.49
C GLN A 26 -12.16 9.15 -3.57
N TYR A 27 -12.95 9.07 -2.52
CA TYR A 27 -14.30 9.67 -2.43
C TYR A 27 -14.33 10.98 -1.65
N GLY A 28 -13.15 11.50 -1.25
CA GLY A 28 -13.04 12.70 -0.42
C GLY A 28 -13.33 12.47 1.06
N LYS A 29 -13.48 11.23 1.50
CA LYS A 29 -13.73 10.89 2.89
C LYS A 29 -12.43 10.85 3.68
N GLU A 30 -12.43 11.52 4.82
CA GLU A 30 -11.31 11.46 5.76
C GLU A 30 -11.28 10.09 6.46
N ILE A 31 -10.10 9.48 6.49
CA ILE A 31 -9.81 8.24 7.20
C ILE A 31 -8.67 8.48 8.17
N ARG A 32 -8.90 8.13 9.42
CA ARG A 32 -7.86 8.07 10.44
C ARG A 32 -7.76 6.64 10.95
N LEU A 33 -6.55 6.06 10.86
CA LEU A 33 -6.33 4.66 11.26
C LEU A 33 -6.82 4.38 12.69
N LYS A 34 -6.45 5.24 13.64
CA LYS A 34 -6.86 5.13 15.05
C LYS A 34 -8.39 5.05 15.23
N ASP A 35 -9.15 5.77 14.41
CA ASP A 35 -10.61 5.76 14.51
C ASP A 35 -11.21 4.48 13.93
N VAL A 36 -10.65 3.97 12.83
CA VAL A 36 -11.06 2.68 12.24
C VAL A 36 -10.80 1.54 13.20
N LEU A 37 -9.66 1.58 13.91
CA LEU A 37 -9.27 0.54 14.86
C LEU A 37 -10.14 0.46 16.12
N LYS A 38 -10.99 1.44 16.41
CA LYS A 38 -11.96 1.37 17.50
C LYS A 38 -12.95 0.23 17.29
N ASP A 39 -13.34 -0.01 16.04
CA ASP A 39 -14.42 -0.93 15.68
C ASP A 39 -13.98 -2.14 14.84
N SER A 40 -12.86 -2.06 14.16
CA SER A 40 -12.42 -3.09 13.21
C SER A 40 -10.91 -3.28 13.25
N ALA A 41 -10.42 -4.47 12.92
CA ALA A 41 -9.06 -4.66 12.49
C ALA A 41 -8.86 -3.99 11.11
N VAL A 42 -7.62 -3.75 10.71
CA VAL A 42 -7.30 -3.17 9.40
C VAL A 42 -6.35 -4.08 8.65
N VAL A 43 -6.73 -4.44 7.41
CA VAL A 43 -5.83 -5.00 6.41
C VAL A 43 -5.30 -3.81 5.58
N LEU A 44 -4.06 -3.43 5.85
CA LEU A 44 -3.39 -2.29 5.22
C LEU A 44 -2.47 -2.78 4.11
N ILE A 45 -2.64 -2.23 2.90
CA ILE A 45 -1.89 -2.64 1.71
C ILE A 45 -1.13 -1.48 1.13
N PHE A 46 0.15 -1.70 0.83
CA PHE A 46 0.97 -0.79 0.05
C PHE A 46 1.15 -1.34 -1.35
N TYR A 47 0.78 -0.57 -2.38
CA TYR A 47 0.91 -0.99 -3.77
C TYR A 47 1.59 0.08 -4.62
N ARG A 48 2.20 -0.36 -5.73
CA ARG A 48 3.10 0.45 -6.54
C ARG A 48 2.39 1.44 -7.46
N GLY A 49 1.27 1.01 -8.06
CA GLY A 49 0.50 1.86 -8.98
C GLY A 49 -0.38 1.07 -9.94
N GLN A 50 -1.24 1.81 -10.68
CA GLN A 50 -2.20 1.29 -11.65
C GLN A 50 -1.55 0.55 -12.84
N TRP A 51 -0.29 0.88 -13.14
CA TRP A 51 0.51 0.28 -14.21
C TRP A 51 1.07 -1.11 -13.84
N CYS A 52 1.01 -1.49 -12.56
CA CYS A 52 1.56 -2.76 -12.06
C CYS A 52 0.53 -3.88 -12.14
N PRO A 53 0.68 -4.88 -13.06
CA PRO A 53 -0.31 -5.93 -13.25
C PRO A 53 -0.48 -6.82 -12.02
N TYR A 54 0.60 -7.08 -11.28
CA TYR A 54 0.56 -7.86 -10.03
C TYR A 54 -0.21 -7.13 -8.91
N CYS A 55 -0.09 -5.79 -8.85
CA CYS A 55 -0.86 -4.98 -7.93
C CYS A 55 -2.35 -5.04 -8.27
N ASN A 56 -2.71 -4.82 -9.54
CA ASN A 56 -4.11 -4.86 -9.99
C ASN A 56 -4.74 -6.24 -9.75
N LYS A 57 -4.00 -7.32 -10.02
CA LYS A 57 -4.46 -8.69 -9.75
C LYS A 57 -4.73 -8.91 -8.26
N GLN A 58 -3.83 -8.43 -7.37
CA GLN A 58 -4.01 -8.54 -5.92
C GLN A 58 -5.23 -7.73 -5.47
N LEU A 59 -5.30 -6.45 -5.85
CA LEU A 59 -6.38 -5.55 -5.47
C LEU A 59 -7.76 -6.06 -5.94
N LYS A 60 -7.83 -6.61 -7.17
CA LYS A 60 -9.05 -7.24 -7.69
C LYS A 60 -9.48 -8.44 -6.85
N LYS A 61 -8.55 -9.34 -6.52
CA LYS A 61 -8.86 -10.52 -5.67
C LYS A 61 -9.33 -10.11 -4.28
N LEU A 62 -8.79 -9.02 -3.74
CA LEU A 62 -9.21 -8.49 -2.45
C LEU A 62 -10.61 -7.86 -2.53
N GLU A 63 -10.95 -7.19 -3.63
CA GLU A 63 -12.31 -6.74 -3.89
C GLU A 63 -13.29 -7.90 -3.94
N ASP A 64 -12.96 -8.95 -4.71
CA ASP A 64 -13.79 -10.14 -4.84
C ASP A 64 -14.02 -10.85 -3.50
N SER A 65 -13.14 -10.64 -2.52
CA SER A 65 -13.20 -11.22 -1.17
C SER A 65 -13.53 -10.22 -0.07
N LEU A 66 -13.89 -8.99 -0.45
CA LEU A 66 -14.10 -7.89 0.50
C LEU A 66 -15.16 -8.19 1.55
N GLN A 67 -16.23 -8.89 1.16
CA GLN A 67 -17.28 -9.29 2.06
C GLN A 67 -16.77 -10.25 3.15
N LEU A 68 -15.96 -11.25 2.78
CA LEU A 68 -15.35 -12.19 3.74
C LEU A 68 -14.41 -11.48 4.72
N ILE A 69 -13.65 -10.48 4.24
CA ILE A 69 -12.78 -9.66 5.11
C ILE A 69 -13.61 -8.88 6.12
N LYS A 70 -14.75 -8.29 5.68
CA LYS A 70 -15.67 -7.56 6.57
C LYS A 70 -16.33 -8.47 7.60
N GLU A 71 -16.76 -9.66 7.20
CA GLU A 71 -17.37 -10.66 8.10
C GLU A 71 -16.40 -11.11 9.20
N LYS A 72 -15.10 -11.10 8.91
CA LYS A 72 -14.04 -11.32 9.90
C LYS A 72 -13.70 -10.07 10.75
N GLY A 73 -14.52 -9.03 10.70
CA GLY A 73 -14.36 -7.83 11.51
C GLY A 73 -13.21 -6.92 11.09
N ALA A 74 -12.76 -7.01 9.84
CA ALA A 74 -11.68 -6.19 9.33
C ALA A 74 -12.14 -5.23 8.23
N ARG A 75 -11.42 -4.11 8.10
CA ARG A 75 -11.53 -3.18 6.97
C ARG A 75 -10.26 -3.21 6.14
N LEU A 76 -10.44 -3.12 4.82
CA LEU A 76 -9.35 -3.04 3.86
C LEU A 76 -9.05 -1.58 3.53
N ILE A 77 -7.78 -1.20 3.54
CA ILE A 77 -7.29 0.12 3.13
C ILE A 77 -6.05 -0.10 2.26
N ALA A 78 -6.00 0.51 1.09
CA ALA A 78 -4.83 0.45 0.22
C ALA A 78 -4.20 1.83 0.03
N ILE A 79 -2.88 1.88 0.00
CA ILE A 79 -2.09 3.10 -0.06
C ILE A 79 -1.14 3.04 -1.25
N THR A 80 -1.09 4.12 -2.03
CA THR A 80 -0.23 4.26 -3.21
C THR A 80 0.41 5.65 -3.25
N PRO A 81 1.60 5.79 -3.86
CA PRO A 81 2.17 7.10 -4.13
C PRO A 81 1.50 7.80 -5.33
N GLU A 82 0.64 7.11 -6.08
CA GLU A 82 0.00 7.68 -7.27
C GLU A 82 -1.07 8.72 -6.94
N LYS A 83 -1.09 9.77 -7.73
CA LYS A 83 -2.08 10.84 -7.66
C LYS A 83 -3.51 10.34 -7.95
N PRO A 84 -4.55 11.10 -7.55
CA PRO A 84 -5.95 10.68 -7.66
C PRO A 84 -6.39 10.26 -9.08
N GLU A 85 -5.90 10.93 -10.12
CA GLU A 85 -6.22 10.59 -11.51
C GLU A 85 -5.71 9.20 -11.93
N TYR A 86 -4.64 8.70 -11.29
CA TYR A 86 -4.13 7.34 -11.50
C TYR A 86 -4.84 6.32 -10.61
N ILE A 87 -5.26 6.72 -9.41
CA ILE A 87 -6.13 5.90 -8.55
C ILE A 87 -7.45 5.58 -9.27
N SER A 88 -8.02 6.54 -10.00
CA SER A 88 -9.22 6.30 -10.83
C SER A 88 -9.00 5.16 -11.83
N LYS A 89 -7.82 5.10 -12.47
CA LYS A 89 -7.47 3.99 -13.37
C LYS A 89 -7.31 2.65 -12.63
N THR A 90 -6.81 2.66 -11.38
CA THR A 90 -6.81 1.46 -10.54
C THR A 90 -8.22 0.96 -10.30
N ILE A 91 -9.16 1.85 -9.96
CA ILE A 91 -10.57 1.50 -9.73
C ILE A 91 -11.22 0.93 -10.98
N GLU A 92 -10.98 1.54 -12.15
CA GLU A 92 -11.49 1.02 -13.43
C GLU A 92 -11.07 -0.43 -13.68
N LYS A 93 -9.80 -0.76 -13.39
CA LYS A 93 -9.21 -2.08 -13.61
C LYS A 93 -9.62 -3.12 -12.57
N THR A 94 -9.76 -2.71 -11.32
CA THR A 94 -9.92 -3.63 -10.18
C THR A 94 -11.32 -3.66 -9.60
N LYS A 95 -12.12 -2.64 -9.87
CA LYS A 95 -13.43 -2.37 -9.26
C LYS A 95 -13.37 -2.19 -7.75
N ALA A 96 -12.19 -1.85 -7.21
CA ALA A 96 -11.97 -1.65 -5.79
C ALA A 96 -12.96 -0.63 -5.21
N SER A 97 -13.74 -1.04 -4.22
CA SER A 97 -14.74 -0.23 -3.52
C SER A 97 -14.29 0.18 -2.10
N TYR A 98 -13.20 -0.40 -1.63
CA TYR A 98 -12.56 -0.03 -0.37
C TYR A 98 -11.69 1.22 -0.53
N PRO A 99 -11.31 1.89 0.58
CA PRO A 99 -10.47 3.08 0.52
C PRO A 99 -9.14 2.88 -0.20
N LEU A 100 -8.88 3.73 -1.19
CA LEU A 100 -7.62 3.89 -1.89
C LEU A 100 -7.07 5.29 -1.57
N ILE A 101 -5.88 5.36 -0.98
CA ILE A 101 -5.29 6.58 -0.46
C ILE A 101 -4.10 7.00 -1.30
N TYR A 102 -4.10 8.24 -1.76
CA TYR A 102 -2.92 8.93 -2.26
C TYR A 102 -2.04 9.36 -1.09
N ASP A 103 -0.91 8.73 -0.93
CA ASP A 103 0.08 9.13 0.08
C ASP A 103 1.00 10.23 -0.47
N LYS A 104 0.46 11.45 -0.51
CA LYS A 104 1.24 12.62 -0.93
C LYS A 104 2.49 12.74 -0.07
N ASP A 105 3.64 12.99 -0.72
CA ASP A 105 4.96 13.07 -0.09
C ASP A 105 5.42 11.78 0.62
N MET A 106 4.69 10.67 0.43
CA MET A 106 5.00 9.34 0.96
C MET A 106 5.15 9.29 2.49
N LYS A 107 4.39 10.09 3.21
CA LYS A 107 4.48 10.21 4.67
C LYS A 107 4.10 8.91 5.38
N ILE A 108 3.03 8.26 4.92
CA ILE A 108 2.56 7.00 5.50
C ILE A 108 3.54 5.88 5.15
N MET A 109 3.94 5.79 3.89
CA MET A 109 4.88 4.77 3.42
C MET A 109 6.24 4.86 4.11
N LYS A 110 6.74 6.07 4.38
CA LYS A 110 7.98 6.28 5.15
C LYS A 110 7.81 5.84 6.60
N ALA A 111 6.68 6.17 7.23
CA ALA A 111 6.39 5.75 8.61
C ALA A 111 6.31 4.22 8.75
N TYR A 112 5.85 3.52 7.71
CA TYR A 112 5.79 2.05 7.65
C TYR A 112 7.08 1.42 7.11
N ALA A 113 8.12 2.22 6.84
CA ALA A 113 9.42 1.78 6.33
C ALA A 113 9.33 0.89 5.09
N VAL A 114 8.42 1.23 4.16
CA VAL A 114 8.22 0.46 2.92
C VAL A 114 8.80 1.15 1.67
N THR A 115 9.30 2.38 1.77
CA THR A 115 9.78 3.17 0.63
C THR A 115 11.20 2.84 0.22
N PHE A 116 11.44 2.79 -1.08
CA PHE A 116 12.79 2.78 -1.65
C PHE A 116 12.89 3.74 -2.84
N GLU A 117 14.07 4.26 -3.09
CA GLU A 117 14.38 5.06 -4.27
C GLU A 117 14.56 4.13 -5.47
N VAL A 118 13.93 4.48 -6.58
CA VAL A 118 14.08 3.75 -7.85
C VAL A 118 15.30 4.32 -8.58
N ASP A 119 16.22 3.45 -8.97
CA ASP A 119 17.39 3.87 -9.72
C ASP A 119 17.03 4.48 -11.07
N GLU A 120 17.86 5.40 -11.55
CA GLU A 120 17.63 6.17 -12.78
C GLU A 120 17.46 5.28 -14.03
N ARG A 121 18.19 4.18 -14.10
CA ARG A 121 18.09 3.22 -15.21
C ARG A 121 16.72 2.57 -15.23
N THR A 122 16.21 2.22 -14.07
CA THR A 122 14.87 1.65 -13.91
C THR A 122 13.79 2.68 -14.23
N VAL A 123 13.93 3.93 -13.76
CA VAL A 123 13.03 5.04 -14.11
C VAL A 123 12.97 5.23 -15.62
N SER A 124 14.13 5.31 -16.28
CA SER A 124 14.23 5.46 -17.74
C SER A 124 13.57 4.29 -18.48
N ARG A 125 13.75 3.07 -18.01
CA ARG A 125 13.11 1.88 -18.59
C ARG A 125 11.59 1.92 -18.50
N TYR A 126 11.03 2.37 -17.36
CA TYR A 126 9.58 2.58 -17.23
C TYR A 126 9.08 3.66 -18.17
N LYS A 127 9.80 4.78 -18.26
CA LYS A 127 9.44 5.89 -19.15
C LYS A 127 9.44 5.47 -20.63
N ASN A 128 10.39 4.63 -21.05
CA ASN A 128 10.42 4.06 -22.40
C ASN A 128 9.28 3.08 -22.69
N ALA A 129 8.60 2.60 -21.64
CA ALA A 129 7.39 1.78 -21.72
C ALA A 129 6.11 2.60 -21.45
N ASP A 130 6.15 3.91 -21.69
CA ASP A 130 5.05 4.86 -21.48
C ASP A 130 4.52 4.94 -20.03
N ILE A 131 5.37 4.61 -19.06
CA ILE A 131 5.07 4.71 -17.63
C ILE A 131 5.95 5.80 -17.00
N ASP A 132 5.42 7.02 -16.89
CA ASP A 132 6.10 8.12 -16.19
C ASP A 132 5.81 8.06 -14.69
N LEU A 133 6.68 7.38 -13.95
CA LEU A 133 6.56 7.19 -12.51
C LEU A 133 6.59 8.53 -11.75
N ALA A 134 7.45 9.47 -12.17
CA ALA A 134 7.57 10.77 -11.53
C ALA A 134 6.27 11.58 -11.67
N ALA A 135 5.72 11.64 -12.88
CA ALA A 135 4.46 12.32 -13.15
C ALA A 135 3.30 11.66 -12.40
N ALA A 136 3.23 10.32 -12.41
CA ALA A 136 2.18 9.56 -11.73
C ALA A 136 2.16 9.79 -10.22
N ASN A 137 3.33 9.86 -9.59
CA ASN A 137 3.49 10.02 -8.15
C ASN A 137 3.61 11.49 -7.71
N GLY A 138 3.65 12.45 -8.64
CA GLY A 138 3.87 13.86 -8.33
C GLY A 138 5.25 14.15 -7.75
N GLN A 139 6.26 13.36 -8.13
CA GLN A 139 7.65 13.48 -7.70
C GLN A 139 8.48 14.21 -8.75
N LYS A 140 9.50 14.97 -8.34
CA LYS A 140 10.26 15.85 -9.27
C LYS A 140 11.68 15.33 -9.55
N GLU A 141 12.48 15.16 -8.51
CA GLU A 141 13.92 14.87 -8.65
C GLU A 141 14.21 13.38 -8.56
N LYS A 142 13.68 12.74 -7.55
CA LYS A 142 13.87 11.31 -7.26
C LYS A 142 12.55 10.59 -7.25
N VAL A 143 12.56 9.39 -7.79
CA VAL A 143 11.37 8.54 -7.82
C VAL A 143 11.44 7.50 -6.70
N TYR A 144 10.38 7.45 -5.91
CA TYR A 144 10.22 6.47 -4.85
C TYR A 144 8.99 5.61 -5.10
N LEU A 145 9.12 4.33 -4.75
CA LEU A 145 8.04 3.37 -4.77
C LEU A 145 7.99 2.62 -3.43
N PRO A 146 6.83 2.07 -3.05
CA PRO A 146 6.78 1.12 -1.96
C PRO A 146 7.26 -0.27 -2.40
N VAL A 147 7.94 -0.97 -1.50
CA VAL A 147 7.93 -2.43 -1.52
C VAL A 147 6.50 -2.87 -1.24
N PRO A 148 5.90 -3.71 -2.09
CA PRO A 148 4.55 -4.18 -1.85
C PRO A 148 4.46 -4.92 -0.52
N ALA A 149 3.55 -4.48 0.33
CA ALA A 149 3.40 -5.01 1.66
C ALA A 149 1.93 -5.13 2.06
N VAL A 150 1.65 -6.09 2.94
CA VAL A 150 0.37 -6.25 3.62
C VAL A 150 0.62 -6.32 5.11
N TYR A 151 -0.09 -5.52 5.87
CA TYR A 151 -0.12 -5.57 7.32
C TYR A 151 -1.53 -5.82 7.81
N ILE A 152 -1.69 -6.71 8.79
CA ILE A 152 -2.93 -6.78 9.57
C ILE A 152 -2.67 -6.12 10.91
N ILE A 153 -3.48 -5.12 11.21
CA ILE A 153 -3.38 -4.31 12.42
C ILE A 153 -4.56 -4.65 13.31
N SER A 154 -4.27 -5.05 14.55
CA SER A 154 -5.29 -5.50 15.50
C SER A 154 -6.22 -4.36 15.91
N LYS A 155 -7.49 -4.72 16.06
CA LYS A 155 -8.51 -3.83 16.63
C LYS A 155 -8.11 -3.36 18.03
N LYS A 156 -8.44 -2.12 18.36
CA LYS A 156 -8.17 -1.42 19.64
C LYS A 156 -6.68 -1.19 19.92
N GLU A 157 -5.87 -2.24 19.93
CA GLU A 157 -4.47 -2.13 20.30
C GLU A 157 -3.60 -1.46 19.24
N GLY A 158 -3.97 -1.59 17.97
CA GLY A 158 -3.18 -1.05 16.85
C GLY A 158 -1.82 -1.71 16.69
N THR A 159 -1.71 -3.00 17.06
CA THR A 159 -0.49 -3.79 16.94
C THR A 159 -0.50 -4.56 15.62
N ILE A 160 0.62 -4.63 14.93
CA ILE A 160 0.79 -5.44 13.72
C ILE A 160 0.80 -6.91 14.12
N VAL A 161 -0.19 -7.67 13.68
CA VAL A 161 -0.34 -9.11 13.99
C VAL A 161 0.04 -10.01 12.82
N TYR A 162 0.08 -9.47 11.61
CA TYR A 162 0.54 -10.14 10.40
C TYR A 162 1.29 -9.18 9.52
N ARG A 163 2.30 -9.70 8.84
CA ARG A 163 3.17 -8.97 7.92
C ARG A 163 3.48 -9.82 6.71
N TYR A 164 3.21 -9.29 5.53
CA TYR A 164 3.78 -9.75 4.27
C TYR A 164 4.59 -8.61 3.66
N PHE A 165 5.87 -8.82 3.44
CA PHE A 165 6.79 -7.83 2.89
C PHE A 165 7.80 -8.55 2.00
N ASN A 166 7.82 -8.25 0.70
CA ASN A 166 8.70 -8.93 -0.23
C ASN A 166 9.19 -8.00 -1.34
N PHE A 167 10.50 -7.89 -1.51
CA PHE A 167 11.13 -7.13 -2.59
C PHE A 167 10.80 -7.65 -3.97
N ASP A 168 10.59 -8.96 -4.14
CA ASP A 168 10.05 -9.50 -5.37
C ASP A 168 8.58 -9.08 -5.52
N TYR A 169 8.39 -7.99 -6.23
CA TYR A 169 7.06 -7.39 -6.43
C TYR A 169 6.05 -8.31 -7.14
N LYS A 170 6.49 -9.43 -7.68
CA LYS A 170 5.61 -10.44 -8.29
C LYS A 170 4.96 -11.33 -7.24
N LYS A 171 5.62 -11.53 -6.10
CA LYS A 171 5.10 -12.29 -4.98
C LYS A 171 4.15 -11.44 -4.14
N ARG A 172 3.04 -12.02 -3.74
CA ARG A 172 1.98 -11.37 -2.99
C ARG A 172 1.40 -12.30 -1.94
N ALA A 173 0.98 -11.71 -0.81
CA ALA A 173 0.10 -12.42 0.11
C ALA A 173 -1.17 -12.87 -0.63
N SER A 174 -1.55 -14.10 -0.45
CA SER A 174 -2.83 -14.61 -0.96
C SER A 174 -3.99 -14.11 -0.11
N VAL A 175 -5.20 -14.10 -0.67
CA VAL A 175 -6.41 -13.77 0.09
C VAL A 175 -6.61 -14.77 1.23
N GLN A 176 -6.35 -16.06 0.99
CA GLN A 176 -6.49 -17.10 2.01
C GLN A 176 -5.55 -16.86 3.19
N GLU A 177 -4.26 -16.56 2.93
CA GLU A 177 -3.32 -16.20 4.01
C GLU A 177 -3.82 -15.02 4.84
N ILE A 178 -4.39 -13.98 4.20
CA ILE A 178 -4.95 -12.82 4.91
C ILE A 178 -6.15 -13.24 5.76
N LEU A 179 -7.09 -14.01 5.20
CA LEU A 179 -8.28 -14.47 5.91
C LEU A 179 -7.95 -15.38 7.10
N ASP A 180 -6.93 -16.21 6.99
CA ASP A 180 -6.47 -17.12 8.04
C ASP A 180 -5.87 -16.36 9.23
N GLN A 181 -5.35 -15.16 9.01
CA GLN A 181 -4.79 -14.30 10.05
C GLN A 181 -5.83 -13.37 10.72
N LEU A 182 -7.02 -13.23 10.12
CA LEU A 182 -8.14 -12.50 10.69
C LEU A 182 -8.95 -13.42 11.64
N LYS A 183 -8.86 -13.11 12.91
CA LYS A 183 -9.55 -13.85 13.98
C LYS A 183 -10.88 -13.20 14.34
#